data_aae464eb37405bb07555c58fce19d954
#
_entry.id   aae464eb37405bb07555c58fce19d954
#
_cell.length_a   1.000
_cell.length_b   1.000
_cell.length_c   1.000
_cell.angle_alpha   90.00
_cell.angle_beta   90.00
_cell.angle_gamma   90.00
#
_symmetry.space_group_name_H-M   'P 1'
#
loop_
_entity.id
_entity.type
_entity.pdbx_description
1 polymer ?
#
loop_
_entity_poly.entity_id
_entity_poly.type
_entity_poly.pdbx_seq_one_letter_code
_entity_poly.pdbx_strand_id
1 'polypeptide(L)'
;LQQNQLADESRLFIFSDAAARAEEEENVSEVRQLIKRISGFKQIEIIERHKNLGLANSIIDGVSRLVKQYGKIIVFEDDLISSPYTLQYFNNALNRYESEKRVMHIGAYMYPLHKEVETTNKGGLPETFFYRAATSWGWATWARAWKEFEPDIDKLISQFNSRKIHEFSIENNMNFWKQVKEFKAGKNNSWAIRWYASVFLKRGLTLNPSESLVNNIGHDGSGVHSGMNDIYNVVVNHKPITTFPEVIDENKIAYQAIKNFLRTRKGSLWQRLIRFAKQKLSA
;
A
#
# COMPACT_ATOMS: atom_id res chain seq x y z
N LEU A 1 8.72 12.55 -5.13
CA LEU A 1 8.86 12.97 -3.72
C LEU A 1 9.60 14.29 -3.54
N GLN A 2 10.61 14.64 -4.33
CA GLN A 2 11.33 15.91 -4.26
C GLN A 2 10.42 17.16 -4.34
N GLN A 3 9.27 17.04 -5.03
CA GLN A 3 8.29 18.14 -5.14
C GLN A 3 7.29 18.17 -3.99
N ASN A 4 7.41 17.29 -3.00
CA ASN A 4 6.52 17.27 -1.85
C ASN A 4 6.88 18.39 -0.87
N GLN A 5 5.85 19.00 -0.27
CA GLN A 5 6.05 19.82 0.91
C GLN A 5 6.73 18.97 2.00
N LEU A 6 7.65 19.56 2.75
CA LEU A 6 8.50 18.92 3.75
C LEU A 6 9.56 17.96 3.19
N ALA A 7 9.80 17.91 1.88
CA ALA A 7 10.89 17.09 1.33
C ALA A 7 12.25 17.52 1.89
N ASP A 8 12.52 18.84 1.90
CA ASP A 8 13.75 19.46 2.40
C ASP A 8 13.93 19.35 3.94
N GLU A 9 12.87 19.03 4.67
CA GLU A 9 12.91 18.72 6.10
C GLU A 9 13.02 17.19 6.38
N SER A 10 12.80 16.35 5.38
CA SER A 10 12.72 14.91 5.49
C SER A 10 14.08 14.23 5.30
N ARG A 11 14.33 13.16 6.06
CA ARG A 11 15.42 12.23 5.79
C ARG A 11 14.95 11.15 4.83
N LEU A 12 15.66 10.95 3.74
CA LEU A 12 15.40 9.92 2.75
C LEU A 12 16.38 8.76 2.90
N PHE A 13 15.85 7.55 3.04
CA PHE A 13 16.60 6.29 3.04
C PHE A 13 16.23 5.51 1.79
N ILE A 14 17.21 5.22 0.93
CA ILE A 14 17.01 4.48 -0.31
C ILE A 14 17.67 3.12 -0.16
N PHE A 15 16.85 2.06 -0.18
CA PHE A 15 17.33 0.68 -0.16
C PHE A 15 17.41 0.16 -1.59
N SER A 16 18.63 0.02 -2.12
CA SER A 16 18.88 -0.54 -3.45
C SER A 16 19.31 -1.99 -3.30
N ASP A 17 18.49 -2.92 -3.78
CA ASP A 17 18.83 -4.35 -3.75
C ASP A 17 19.96 -4.67 -4.74
N ALA A 18 20.61 -5.81 -4.58
CA ALA A 18 21.58 -6.31 -5.54
C ALA A 18 20.86 -7.03 -6.70
N ALA A 19 21.55 -7.23 -7.80
CA ALA A 19 21.06 -8.05 -8.90
C ALA A 19 20.72 -9.48 -8.40
N ALA A 20 19.60 -10.03 -8.84
CA ALA A 20 19.22 -11.41 -8.57
C ALA A 20 19.98 -12.38 -9.50
N ARG A 21 20.38 -11.91 -10.69
CA ARG A 21 21.08 -12.64 -11.73
C ARG A 21 22.17 -11.76 -12.34
N ALA A 22 23.21 -12.37 -12.89
CA ALA A 22 24.34 -11.65 -13.50
C ALA A 22 23.92 -10.68 -14.61
N GLU A 23 22.92 -11.05 -15.40
CA GLU A 23 22.40 -10.22 -16.49
C GLU A 23 21.75 -8.89 -16.01
N GLU A 24 21.42 -8.78 -14.73
CA GLU A 24 20.79 -7.61 -14.14
C GLU A 24 21.82 -6.64 -13.51
N GLU A 25 23.10 -7.00 -13.44
CA GLU A 25 24.14 -6.21 -12.75
C GLU A 25 24.31 -4.82 -13.35
N GLU A 26 24.29 -4.71 -14.68
CA GLU A 26 24.42 -3.44 -15.39
C GLU A 26 23.24 -2.51 -15.07
N ASN A 27 22.01 -3.03 -15.16
CA ASN A 27 20.80 -2.26 -14.84
C ASN A 27 20.81 -1.78 -13.37
N VAL A 28 21.21 -2.64 -12.43
CA VAL A 28 21.33 -2.28 -11.01
C VAL A 28 22.40 -1.20 -10.84
N SER A 29 23.53 -1.28 -11.55
CA SER A 29 24.57 -0.26 -11.53
C SER A 29 24.07 1.09 -12.04
N GLU A 30 23.33 1.10 -13.14
CA GLU A 30 22.71 2.33 -13.68
C GLU A 30 21.72 2.96 -12.69
N VAL A 31 20.83 2.15 -12.10
CA VAL A 31 19.92 2.62 -11.05
C VAL A 31 20.69 3.21 -9.87
N ARG A 32 21.77 2.58 -9.41
CA ARG A 32 22.61 3.09 -8.32
C ARG A 32 23.32 4.39 -8.67
N GLN A 33 23.71 4.59 -9.92
CA GLN A 33 24.24 5.88 -10.37
C GLN A 33 23.14 6.97 -10.39
N LEU A 34 21.92 6.61 -10.78
CA LEU A 34 20.79 7.54 -10.81
C LEU A 34 20.41 7.99 -9.38
N ILE A 35 20.26 7.08 -8.44
CA ILE A 35 19.86 7.42 -7.06
C ILE A 35 20.90 8.26 -6.34
N LYS A 36 22.19 8.18 -6.69
CA LYS A 36 23.26 9.06 -6.17
C LYS A 36 23.13 10.53 -6.58
N ARG A 37 22.32 10.82 -7.59
CA ARG A 37 22.04 12.20 -8.07
C ARG A 37 20.82 12.83 -7.41
N ILE A 38 20.08 12.06 -6.60
CA ILE A 38 18.89 12.56 -5.89
C ILE A 38 19.32 13.64 -4.90
N SER A 39 18.55 14.72 -4.85
CA SER A 39 18.75 15.86 -3.95
C SER A 39 17.42 16.41 -3.47
N GLY A 40 17.41 17.51 -2.71
CA GLY A 40 16.18 18.17 -2.25
C GLY A 40 15.57 17.57 -0.98
N PHE A 41 16.36 16.78 -0.24
CA PHE A 41 15.99 16.26 1.08
C PHE A 41 17.00 16.75 2.13
N LYS A 42 16.56 16.81 3.39
CA LYS A 42 17.43 17.21 4.51
C LYS A 42 18.68 16.32 4.63
N GLN A 43 18.52 15.04 4.39
CA GLN A 43 19.56 14.04 4.40
C GLN A 43 19.17 12.89 3.50
N ILE A 44 20.12 12.33 2.76
CA ILE A 44 19.92 11.15 1.93
C ILE A 44 20.91 10.09 2.36
N GLU A 45 20.43 8.89 2.67
CA GLU A 45 21.23 7.71 2.96
C GLU A 45 20.86 6.61 1.95
N ILE A 46 21.87 6.16 1.18
CA ILE A 46 21.70 5.09 0.19
C ILE A 46 22.28 3.81 0.77
N ILE A 47 21.46 2.78 0.88
CA ILE A 47 21.82 1.46 1.39
C ILE A 47 21.89 0.50 0.20
N GLU A 48 23.09 0.34 -0.38
CA GLU A 48 23.35 -0.62 -1.44
C GLU A 48 23.56 -2.01 -0.84
N ARG A 49 22.71 -2.97 -1.20
CA ARG A 49 22.85 -4.36 -0.75
C ARG A 49 23.96 -5.08 -1.54
N HIS A 50 24.74 -5.91 -0.84
CA HIS A 50 25.78 -6.74 -1.48
C HIS A 50 25.22 -8.02 -2.09
N LYS A 51 24.02 -8.45 -1.66
CA LYS A 51 23.29 -9.61 -2.22
C LYS A 51 21.80 -9.28 -2.33
N ASN A 52 21.15 -9.90 -3.29
CA ASN A 52 19.72 -9.76 -3.48
C ASN A 52 18.94 -10.37 -2.30
N LEU A 53 18.10 -9.57 -1.66
CA LEU A 53 17.20 -9.98 -0.59
C LEU A 53 15.78 -10.27 -1.13
N GLY A 54 15.46 -9.73 -2.29
CA GLY A 54 14.12 -9.67 -2.85
C GLY A 54 13.23 -8.66 -2.12
N LEU A 55 12.19 -8.21 -2.82
CA LEU A 55 11.31 -7.11 -2.38
C LEU A 55 10.81 -7.30 -0.94
N ALA A 56 10.25 -8.46 -0.61
CA ALA A 56 9.63 -8.68 0.69
C ALA A 56 10.63 -8.56 1.86
N ASN A 57 11.79 -9.19 1.73
CA ASN A 57 12.81 -9.14 2.80
C ASN A 57 13.43 -7.75 2.89
N SER A 58 13.61 -7.06 1.75
CA SER A 58 14.15 -5.70 1.71
C SER A 58 13.22 -4.71 2.44
N ILE A 59 11.90 -4.80 2.19
CA ILE A 59 10.89 -3.98 2.89
C ILE A 59 10.88 -4.31 4.38
N ILE A 60 10.80 -5.58 4.75
CA ILE A 60 10.73 -6.00 6.16
C ILE A 60 11.97 -5.52 6.93
N ASP A 61 13.17 -5.72 6.36
CA ASP A 61 14.43 -5.28 6.98
C ASP A 61 14.50 -3.75 7.10
N GLY A 62 14.23 -3.03 6.00
CA GLY A 62 14.26 -1.57 5.98
C GLY A 62 13.29 -0.94 6.97
N VAL A 63 12.04 -1.39 6.98
CA VAL A 63 11.03 -0.91 7.93
C VAL A 63 11.43 -1.23 9.36
N SER A 64 11.81 -2.48 9.65
CA SER A 64 12.18 -2.90 11.01
C SER A 64 13.37 -2.12 11.55
N ARG A 65 14.40 -1.88 10.73
CA ARG A 65 15.56 -1.06 11.07
C ARG A 65 15.16 0.37 11.39
N LEU A 66 14.40 1.01 10.50
CA LEU A 66 14.11 2.43 10.62
C LEU A 66 13.06 2.73 11.69
N VAL A 67 12.01 1.92 11.87
CA VAL A 67 11.05 2.14 12.97
C VAL A 67 11.68 1.94 14.33
N LYS A 68 12.67 1.04 14.46
CA LYS A 68 13.44 0.86 15.71
C LYS A 68 14.27 2.11 16.03
N GLN A 69 14.82 2.77 15.01
CA GLN A 69 15.68 3.93 15.16
C GLN A 69 14.90 5.23 15.36
N TYR A 70 13.78 5.40 14.61
CA TYR A 70 13.07 6.67 14.52
C TYR A 70 11.64 6.65 15.11
N GLY A 71 11.16 5.49 15.53
CA GLY A 71 9.83 5.33 16.12
C GLY A 71 8.68 5.29 15.11
N LYS A 72 8.83 5.93 13.95
CA LYS A 72 7.83 6.00 12.87
C LYS A 72 8.50 6.12 11.51
N ILE A 73 7.80 5.72 10.44
CA ILE A 73 8.34 5.67 9.08
C ILE A 73 7.24 5.94 8.05
N ILE A 74 7.62 6.54 6.93
CA ILE A 74 6.85 6.63 5.69
C ILE A 74 7.57 5.76 4.66
N VAL A 75 6.85 4.93 3.91
CA VAL A 75 7.38 3.98 2.94
C VAL A 75 6.79 4.24 1.57
N PHE A 76 7.64 4.33 0.56
CA PHE A 76 7.28 4.40 -0.85
C PHE A 76 7.99 3.30 -1.64
N GLU A 77 7.33 2.82 -2.69
CA GLU A 77 7.92 2.03 -3.76
C GLU A 77 8.31 2.96 -4.92
N ASP A 78 9.23 2.55 -5.77
CA ASP A 78 9.85 3.36 -6.82
C ASP A 78 8.91 3.67 -8.00
N ASP A 79 7.83 2.91 -8.14
CA ASP A 79 6.81 3.05 -9.18
C ASP A 79 5.63 3.96 -8.79
N LEU A 80 5.78 4.79 -7.75
CA LEU A 80 4.72 5.66 -7.26
C LEU A 80 4.93 7.13 -7.64
N ILE A 81 3.90 7.72 -8.27
CA ILE A 81 3.76 9.17 -8.37
C ILE A 81 2.97 9.66 -7.15
N SER A 82 3.45 10.73 -6.50
CA SER A 82 2.82 11.28 -5.29
C SER A 82 2.35 12.72 -5.47
N SER A 83 1.29 13.08 -4.76
CA SER A 83 0.84 14.47 -4.57
C SER A 83 1.93 15.29 -3.87
N PRO A 84 2.06 16.59 -4.16
CA PRO A 84 2.93 17.48 -3.38
C PRO A 84 2.61 17.52 -1.88
N TYR A 85 1.42 17.10 -1.47
CA TYR A 85 0.96 17.13 -0.09
C TYR A 85 1.05 15.78 0.62
N THR A 86 1.63 14.74 -0.01
CA THR A 86 1.63 13.38 0.56
C THR A 86 2.48 13.29 1.82
N LEU A 87 3.68 13.88 1.87
CA LEU A 87 4.51 13.89 3.07
C LEU A 87 3.86 14.68 4.21
N GLN A 88 3.22 15.81 3.91
CA GLN A 88 2.48 16.59 4.90
C GLN A 88 1.33 15.78 5.50
N TYR A 89 0.53 15.11 4.66
CA TYR A 89 -0.54 14.22 5.11
C TYR A 89 -0.03 13.13 6.06
N PHE A 90 1.03 12.44 5.67
CA PHE A 90 1.60 11.38 6.51
C PHE A 90 2.11 11.92 7.86
N ASN A 91 2.84 13.04 7.86
CA ASN A 91 3.36 13.63 9.09
C ASN A 91 2.23 14.08 10.02
N ASN A 92 1.19 14.73 9.50
CA ASN A 92 0.02 15.14 10.28
C ASN A 92 -0.69 13.93 10.90
N ALA A 93 -0.92 12.88 10.13
CA ALA A 93 -1.55 11.66 10.60
C ALA A 93 -0.68 10.89 11.61
N LEU A 94 0.63 10.76 11.34
CA LEU A 94 1.59 10.12 12.25
C LEU A 94 1.64 10.82 13.62
N ASN A 95 1.60 12.15 13.64
CA ASN A 95 1.59 12.93 14.87
C ASN A 95 0.24 12.82 15.59
N ARG A 96 -0.87 12.97 14.86
CA ARG A 96 -2.23 12.95 15.43
C ARG A 96 -2.56 11.63 16.12
N TYR A 97 -2.20 10.51 15.51
CA TYR A 97 -2.54 9.18 16.01
C TYR A 97 -1.38 8.44 16.68
N GLU A 98 -0.34 9.14 17.12
CA GLU A 98 0.86 8.54 17.71
C GLU A 98 0.55 7.63 18.91
N SER A 99 -0.35 8.07 19.80
CA SER A 99 -0.76 7.31 20.99
C SER A 99 -1.94 6.35 20.75
N GLU A 100 -2.61 6.43 19.58
CA GLU A 100 -3.82 5.64 19.30
C GLU A 100 -3.47 4.23 18.81
N LYS A 101 -3.58 3.26 19.72
CA LYS A 101 -3.15 1.85 19.47
C LYS A 101 -3.94 1.15 18.37
N ARG A 102 -5.21 1.54 18.16
CA ARG A 102 -6.05 0.95 17.12
C ARG A 102 -5.65 1.40 15.71
N VAL A 103 -5.03 2.58 15.57
CA VAL A 103 -4.53 3.04 14.28
C VAL A 103 -3.13 2.45 14.07
N MET A 104 -3.02 1.50 13.17
CA MET A 104 -1.78 0.74 12.94
C MET A 104 -1.10 1.08 11.62
N HIS A 105 -1.84 1.65 10.68
CA HIS A 105 -1.38 1.92 9.33
C HIS A 105 -2.01 3.23 8.81
N ILE A 106 -1.28 3.96 7.97
CA ILE A 106 -1.77 5.09 7.22
C ILE A 106 -1.48 4.78 5.75
N GLY A 107 -2.49 4.80 4.89
CA GLY A 107 -2.36 4.62 3.45
C GLY A 107 -2.48 5.95 2.71
N ALA A 108 -1.80 6.08 1.58
CA ALA A 108 -1.94 7.22 0.67
C ALA A 108 -2.78 6.90 -0.57
N TYR A 109 -2.93 5.63 -0.89
CA TYR A 109 -3.72 5.17 -2.03
C TYR A 109 -5.19 4.93 -1.65
N MET A 110 -6.08 5.35 -2.54
CA MET A 110 -7.50 4.99 -2.50
C MET A 110 -8.02 4.66 -3.90
N TYR A 111 -8.94 3.72 -3.97
CA TYR A 111 -9.64 3.35 -5.20
C TYR A 111 -10.41 4.54 -5.79
N PRO A 112 -10.70 4.55 -7.11
CA PRO A 112 -11.52 5.59 -7.74
C PRO A 112 -13.00 5.42 -7.37
N LEU A 113 -13.40 5.91 -6.20
CA LEU A 113 -14.72 5.67 -5.58
C LEU A 113 -15.84 6.65 -6.01
N HIS A 114 -15.58 7.57 -6.94
CA HIS A 114 -16.54 8.64 -7.28
C HIS A 114 -17.95 8.11 -7.61
N LYS A 115 -18.04 7.11 -8.48
CA LYS A 115 -19.34 6.53 -8.89
C LYS A 115 -20.07 5.83 -7.74
N GLU A 116 -19.33 5.13 -6.90
CA GLU A 116 -19.87 4.39 -5.76
C GLU A 116 -20.38 5.33 -4.67
N VAL A 117 -19.73 6.48 -4.50
CA VAL A 117 -20.12 7.49 -3.51
C VAL A 117 -21.38 8.24 -3.95
N GLU A 118 -21.46 8.67 -5.21
CA GLU A 118 -22.65 9.34 -5.76
C GLU A 118 -23.92 8.49 -5.61
N THR A 119 -23.78 7.17 -5.73
CA THR A 119 -24.92 6.24 -5.60
C THR A 119 -25.30 5.91 -4.16
N THR A 120 -24.36 6.04 -3.20
CA THR A 120 -24.57 5.59 -1.82
C THR A 120 -24.73 6.72 -0.83
N ASN A 121 -24.17 7.90 -1.08
CA ASN A 121 -24.21 9.04 -0.17
C ASN A 121 -24.12 10.39 -0.89
N LYS A 122 -25.21 11.13 -0.94
CA LYS A 122 -25.24 12.48 -1.52
C LYS A 122 -24.31 13.50 -0.83
N GLY A 123 -23.87 13.21 0.40
CA GLY A 123 -22.94 14.05 1.17
C GLY A 123 -21.45 13.79 0.88
N GLY A 124 -21.12 12.80 0.03
CA GLY A 124 -19.73 12.42 -0.25
C GLY A 124 -19.06 11.66 0.91
N LEU A 125 -17.76 11.42 0.78
CA LEU A 125 -16.91 10.89 1.86
C LEU A 125 -16.18 12.04 2.56
N PRO A 126 -15.84 11.90 3.87
CA PRO A 126 -14.94 12.84 4.52
C PRO A 126 -13.55 12.80 3.87
N GLU A 127 -12.73 13.87 4.01
CA GLU A 127 -11.38 13.93 3.42
C GLU A 127 -10.53 12.71 3.77
N THR A 128 -10.68 12.22 5.01
CA THR A 128 -10.03 10.99 5.48
C THR A 128 -10.98 10.14 6.29
N PHE A 129 -10.75 8.84 6.31
CA PHE A 129 -11.56 7.89 7.07
C PHE A 129 -10.74 6.67 7.49
N PHE A 130 -11.24 5.96 8.49
CA PHE A 130 -10.68 4.66 8.87
C PHE A 130 -11.33 3.53 8.11
N TYR A 131 -10.49 2.57 7.73
CA TYR A 131 -10.84 1.35 7.01
C TYR A 131 -9.95 0.20 7.51
N ARG A 132 -10.40 -1.05 7.35
CA ARG A 132 -9.69 -2.21 7.92
C ARG A 132 -8.50 -2.71 7.11
N ALA A 133 -8.45 -2.47 5.79
CA ALA A 133 -7.41 -3.05 4.96
C ALA A 133 -6.21 -2.12 4.80
N ALA A 134 -5.01 -2.67 5.03
CA ALA A 134 -3.74 -2.00 4.76
C ALA A 134 -3.35 -2.16 3.28
N THR A 135 -2.95 -1.05 2.65
CA THR A 135 -2.45 -1.01 1.26
C THR A 135 -0.94 -0.80 1.25
N SER A 136 -0.25 -1.22 0.17
CA SER A 136 1.21 -1.08 0.04
C SER A 136 1.66 0.14 -0.75
N TRP A 137 0.76 0.79 -1.48
CA TRP A 137 1.11 1.94 -2.34
C TRP A 137 1.18 3.24 -1.55
N GLY A 138 2.39 3.58 -1.09
CA GLY A 138 2.62 4.72 -0.21
C GLY A 138 1.91 4.56 1.13
N TRP A 139 2.67 4.35 2.19
CA TRP A 139 2.10 4.07 3.51
C TRP A 139 3.02 4.53 4.65
N ALA A 140 2.47 4.61 5.84
CA ALA A 140 3.22 4.95 7.03
C ALA A 140 2.77 4.12 8.23
N THR A 141 3.68 3.95 9.20
CA THR A 141 3.42 3.23 10.45
C THR A 141 4.36 3.65 11.58
N TRP A 142 4.14 3.10 12.74
CA TRP A 142 4.92 3.32 13.96
C TRP A 142 5.58 2.04 14.45
N ALA A 143 6.66 2.16 15.22
CA ALA A 143 7.30 1.02 15.87
C ALA A 143 6.31 0.22 16.75
N ARG A 144 5.38 0.91 17.44
CA ARG A 144 4.32 0.29 18.25
C ARG A 144 3.37 -0.61 17.46
N ALA A 145 3.14 -0.28 16.19
CA ALA A 145 2.29 -1.08 15.30
C ALA A 145 3.10 -2.17 14.59
N TRP A 146 4.29 -1.82 14.08
CA TRP A 146 5.14 -2.75 13.33
C TRP A 146 5.63 -3.93 14.18
N LYS A 147 5.79 -3.79 15.49
CA LYS A 147 6.10 -4.90 16.40
C LYS A 147 5.08 -6.03 16.38
N GLU A 148 3.85 -5.76 15.90
CA GLU A 148 2.78 -6.75 15.76
C GLU A 148 2.82 -7.49 14.40
N PHE A 149 3.81 -7.15 13.54
CA PHE A 149 4.01 -7.86 12.27
C PHE A 149 4.42 -9.31 12.55
N GLU A 150 3.59 -10.25 12.12
CA GLU A 150 3.87 -11.69 12.21
C GLU A 150 4.36 -12.19 10.83
N PRO A 151 5.64 -12.54 10.70
CA PRO A 151 6.20 -13.06 9.46
C PRO A 151 5.82 -14.53 9.20
N ASP A 152 5.49 -15.30 10.25
CA ASP A 152 5.15 -16.70 10.15
C ASP A 152 3.69 -16.88 9.69
N ILE A 153 3.54 -17.40 8.47
CA ILE A 153 2.22 -17.56 7.84
C ILE A 153 1.37 -18.61 8.55
N ASP A 154 1.95 -19.65 9.15
CA ASP A 154 1.21 -20.68 9.85
C ASP A 154 0.63 -20.17 11.17
N LYS A 155 1.38 -19.33 11.88
CA LYS A 155 0.86 -18.61 13.05
C LYS A 155 -0.27 -17.65 12.68
N LEU A 156 -0.19 -16.97 11.53
CA LEU A 156 -1.29 -16.15 11.04
C LEU A 156 -2.51 -17.01 10.72
N ILE A 157 -2.36 -18.05 9.90
CA ILE A 157 -3.46 -18.91 9.45
C ILE A 157 -4.19 -19.55 10.65
N SER A 158 -3.47 -20.01 11.68
CA SER A 158 -4.06 -20.64 12.86
C SER A 158 -5.05 -19.77 13.63
N GLN A 159 -4.99 -18.45 13.46
CA GLN A 159 -5.86 -17.47 14.11
C GLN A 159 -7.13 -17.14 13.31
N PHE A 160 -7.24 -17.64 12.05
CA PHE A 160 -8.38 -17.38 11.19
C PHE A 160 -9.43 -18.52 11.29
N ASN A 161 -10.69 -18.12 11.41
CA ASN A 161 -11.85 -18.98 11.19
C ASN A 161 -12.64 -18.49 9.97
N SER A 162 -13.70 -19.21 9.58
CA SER A 162 -14.49 -18.87 8.38
C SER A 162 -15.06 -17.45 8.40
N ARG A 163 -15.49 -16.96 9.56
CA ARG A 163 -15.98 -15.59 9.73
C ARG A 163 -14.88 -14.56 9.48
N LYS A 164 -13.72 -14.73 10.12
CA LYS A 164 -12.57 -13.83 9.92
C LYS A 164 -12.08 -13.85 8.48
N ILE A 165 -12.05 -15.00 7.82
CA ILE A 165 -11.69 -15.14 6.39
C ILE A 165 -12.63 -14.31 5.52
N HIS A 166 -13.94 -14.40 5.76
CA HIS A 166 -14.94 -13.62 5.05
C HIS A 166 -14.73 -12.11 5.25
N GLU A 167 -14.59 -11.66 6.49
CA GLU A 167 -14.35 -10.26 6.85
C GLU A 167 -13.02 -9.72 6.30
N PHE A 168 -11.94 -10.51 6.40
CA PHE A 168 -10.61 -10.19 5.88
C PHE A 168 -10.60 -10.00 4.36
N SER A 169 -11.38 -10.82 3.66
CA SER A 169 -11.50 -10.75 2.19
C SER A 169 -12.58 -9.76 1.73
N ILE A 170 -12.95 -8.78 2.58
CA ILE A 170 -13.98 -7.76 2.29
C ILE A 170 -15.26 -8.45 1.82
N GLU A 171 -15.79 -9.34 2.64
CA GLU A 171 -16.96 -10.17 2.34
C GLU A 171 -16.81 -10.92 1.00
N ASN A 172 -15.64 -11.51 0.77
CA ASN A 172 -15.24 -12.24 -0.45
C ASN A 172 -15.15 -11.39 -1.74
N ASN A 173 -15.15 -10.05 -1.63
CA ASN A 173 -14.96 -9.18 -2.79
C ASN A 173 -13.49 -8.99 -3.18
N MET A 174 -12.55 -9.36 -2.28
CA MET A 174 -11.11 -9.42 -2.54
C MET A 174 -10.56 -10.84 -2.34
N ASN A 175 -9.48 -11.14 -3.04
CA ASN A 175 -8.81 -12.44 -2.99
C ASN A 175 -7.71 -12.51 -1.92
N PHE A 176 -7.82 -11.73 -0.82
CA PHE A 176 -6.78 -11.66 0.20
C PHE A 176 -6.50 -13.01 0.85
N TRP A 177 -7.54 -13.79 1.18
CA TRP A 177 -7.32 -15.13 1.72
C TRP A 177 -6.68 -16.09 0.72
N LYS A 178 -6.96 -15.92 -0.58
CA LYS A 178 -6.27 -16.67 -1.63
C LYS A 178 -4.78 -16.34 -1.62
N GLN A 179 -4.39 -15.06 -1.49
CA GLN A 179 -2.98 -14.64 -1.41
C GLN A 179 -2.26 -15.25 -0.18
N VAL A 180 -2.94 -15.33 0.98
CA VAL A 180 -2.42 -16.02 2.18
C VAL A 180 -2.12 -17.49 1.88
N LYS A 181 -3.05 -18.19 1.21
CA LYS A 181 -2.85 -19.61 0.82
C LYS A 181 -1.75 -19.77 -0.22
N GLU A 182 -1.64 -18.86 -1.16
CA GLU A 182 -0.58 -18.85 -2.17
C GLU A 182 0.79 -18.60 -1.55
N PHE A 183 0.88 -17.71 -0.53
CA PHE A 183 2.11 -17.53 0.24
C PHE A 183 2.52 -18.83 0.94
N LYS A 184 1.59 -19.50 1.66
CA LYS A 184 1.85 -20.79 2.30
C LYS A 184 2.32 -21.86 1.30
N ALA A 185 1.81 -21.81 0.07
CA ALA A 185 2.17 -22.74 -1.00
C ALA A 185 3.46 -22.35 -1.76
N GLY A 186 4.17 -21.30 -1.33
CA GLY A 186 5.39 -20.80 -1.98
C GLY A 186 5.16 -20.13 -3.35
N LYS A 187 3.91 -19.79 -3.71
CA LYS A 187 3.54 -19.19 -4.99
C LYS A 187 3.71 -17.67 -5.03
N ASN A 188 3.83 -17.03 -3.92
CA ASN A 188 4.17 -15.62 -3.78
C ASN A 188 5.00 -15.40 -2.51
N ASN A 189 5.66 -14.23 -2.41
CA ASN A 189 6.39 -13.81 -1.22
C ASN A 189 5.92 -12.41 -0.77
N SER A 190 4.60 -12.23 -0.61
CA SER A 190 4.03 -10.94 -0.28
C SER A 190 4.23 -10.59 1.20
N TRP A 191 5.00 -9.53 1.47
CA TRP A 191 5.08 -8.91 2.79
C TRP A 191 3.75 -8.23 3.15
N ALA A 192 3.12 -7.58 2.18
CA ALA A 192 1.92 -6.76 2.39
C ALA A 192 0.72 -7.58 2.89
N ILE A 193 0.50 -8.79 2.36
CA ILE A 193 -0.60 -9.65 2.83
C ILE A 193 -0.39 -10.11 4.27
N ARG A 194 0.87 -10.36 4.69
CA ARG A 194 1.21 -10.71 6.08
C ARG A 194 1.02 -9.52 7.01
N TRP A 195 1.42 -8.32 6.57
CA TRP A 195 1.17 -7.09 7.32
C TRP A 195 -0.33 -6.82 7.49
N TYR A 196 -1.09 -6.87 6.41
CA TYR A 196 -2.54 -6.72 6.50
C TYR A 196 -3.18 -7.77 7.41
N ALA A 197 -2.79 -9.04 7.32
CA ALA A 197 -3.29 -10.09 8.21
C ALA A 197 -2.96 -9.79 9.69
N SER A 198 -1.75 -9.30 9.98
CA SER A 198 -1.34 -8.90 11.33
C SER A 198 -2.20 -7.75 11.86
N VAL A 199 -2.38 -6.69 11.08
CA VAL A 199 -3.25 -5.54 11.41
C VAL A 199 -4.70 -6.01 11.66
N PHE A 200 -5.24 -6.82 10.75
CA PHE A 200 -6.61 -7.33 10.84
C PHE A 200 -6.86 -8.17 12.10
N LEU A 201 -5.94 -9.09 12.44
CA LEU A 201 -6.05 -9.94 13.62
C LEU A 201 -5.99 -9.13 14.93
N LYS A 202 -5.31 -8.00 14.94
CA LYS A 202 -5.26 -7.03 16.06
C LYS A 202 -6.45 -6.06 16.06
N ARG A 203 -7.40 -6.20 15.13
CA ARG A 203 -8.50 -5.24 14.92
C ARG A 203 -7.99 -3.82 14.70
N GLY A 204 -6.81 -3.72 14.08
CA GLY A 204 -6.21 -2.46 13.70
C GLY A 204 -6.96 -1.80 12.56
N LEU A 205 -6.85 -0.48 12.50
CA LEU A 205 -7.45 0.36 11.48
C LEU A 205 -6.36 1.03 10.64
N THR A 206 -6.68 1.25 9.38
CA THR A 206 -5.90 2.06 8.45
C THR A 206 -6.59 3.39 8.23
N LEU A 207 -5.88 4.49 8.42
CA LEU A 207 -6.33 5.80 7.96
C LEU A 207 -6.09 5.89 6.45
N ASN A 208 -7.09 6.36 5.70
CA ASN A 208 -6.98 6.55 4.25
C ASN A 208 -7.54 7.90 3.84
N PRO A 209 -7.01 8.54 2.79
CA PRO A 209 -7.66 9.67 2.14
C PRO A 209 -8.87 9.17 1.32
N SER A 210 -9.87 10.02 1.10
CA SER A 210 -11.01 9.70 0.22
C SER A 210 -10.63 9.77 -1.27
N GLU A 211 -9.68 10.63 -1.59
CA GLU A 211 -9.07 10.76 -2.93
C GLU A 211 -7.59 10.40 -2.81
N SER A 212 -7.10 9.57 -3.72
CA SER A 212 -5.73 9.05 -3.64
C SER A 212 -4.69 10.17 -3.73
N LEU A 213 -3.68 10.10 -2.86
CA LEU A 213 -2.50 10.97 -2.88
C LEU A 213 -1.33 10.35 -3.66
N VAL A 214 -1.49 9.14 -4.16
CA VAL A 214 -0.50 8.44 -4.98
C VAL A 214 -1.17 7.71 -6.13
N ASN A 215 -0.42 7.51 -7.22
CA ASN A 215 -0.79 6.58 -8.30
C ASN A 215 0.39 5.67 -8.60
N ASN A 216 0.12 4.40 -8.85
CA ASN A 216 1.14 3.44 -9.26
C ASN A 216 1.25 3.44 -10.79
N ILE A 217 2.44 3.71 -11.32
CA ILE A 217 2.73 3.75 -12.76
C ILE A 217 3.37 2.46 -13.27
N GLY A 218 3.70 1.50 -12.40
CA GLY A 218 4.30 0.21 -12.74
C GLY A 218 3.31 -0.80 -13.33
N HIS A 219 2.06 -0.39 -13.63
CA HIS A 219 1.06 -1.25 -14.29
C HIS A 219 1.15 -1.24 -15.83
N ASP A 220 2.27 -0.83 -16.38
CA ASP A 220 2.56 -0.81 -17.82
C ASP A 220 3.00 -2.18 -18.38
N GLY A 221 3.09 -3.19 -17.53
CA GLY A 221 3.54 -4.55 -17.89
C GLY A 221 5.03 -4.80 -17.61
N SER A 222 5.81 -3.80 -17.17
CA SER A 222 7.24 -3.96 -16.87
C SER A 222 7.52 -4.54 -15.48
N GLY A 223 6.59 -4.43 -14.53
CA GLY A 223 6.76 -4.87 -13.15
C GLY A 223 6.46 -6.36 -12.92
N VAL A 224 7.06 -6.95 -11.89
CA VAL A 224 6.95 -8.37 -11.53
C VAL A 224 5.52 -8.84 -11.25
N HIS A 225 4.62 -7.93 -10.89
CA HIS A 225 3.20 -8.19 -10.56
C HIS A 225 2.22 -7.38 -11.39
N SER A 226 2.69 -6.65 -12.40
CA SER A 226 1.90 -5.73 -13.21
C SER A 226 1.29 -6.42 -14.43
N GLY A 227 -0.05 -6.58 -14.41
CA GLY A 227 -0.83 -6.71 -15.66
C GLY A 227 -1.37 -5.35 -16.05
N MET A 228 -1.59 -5.08 -17.34
CA MET A 228 -2.29 -3.87 -17.80
C MET A 228 -3.71 -3.80 -17.18
N ASN A 229 -3.85 -3.10 -16.07
CA ASN A 229 -5.08 -3.09 -15.29
C ASN A 229 -5.45 -1.66 -14.86
N ASP A 230 -6.02 -0.90 -15.81
CA ASP A 230 -6.39 0.51 -15.65
C ASP A 230 -7.43 0.77 -14.55
N ILE A 231 -8.06 -0.28 -14.02
CA ILE A 231 -9.14 -0.12 -13.01
C ILE A 231 -8.66 0.39 -11.65
N TYR A 232 -7.36 0.35 -11.40
CA TYR A 232 -6.75 0.87 -10.17
C TYR A 232 -6.04 2.21 -10.37
N ASN A 233 -5.96 2.69 -11.63
CA ASN A 233 -5.40 3.99 -11.93
C ASN A 233 -6.31 5.09 -11.38
N VAL A 234 -5.71 6.09 -10.78
CA VAL A 234 -6.41 7.21 -10.15
C VAL A 234 -5.78 8.53 -10.57
N VAL A 235 -6.60 9.57 -10.57
CA VAL A 235 -6.09 10.94 -10.60
C VAL A 235 -5.61 11.28 -9.19
N VAL A 236 -4.36 11.69 -9.07
CA VAL A 236 -3.77 12.06 -7.78
C VAL A 236 -4.40 13.37 -7.29
N ASN A 237 -4.86 13.40 -6.05
CA ASN A 237 -5.38 14.62 -5.43
C ASN A 237 -4.23 15.61 -5.13
N HIS A 238 -4.33 16.80 -5.70
CA HIS A 238 -3.35 17.88 -5.52
C HIS A 238 -3.79 18.94 -4.48
N LYS A 239 -4.72 18.59 -3.58
CA LYS A 239 -5.16 19.45 -2.48
C LYS A 239 -4.60 18.96 -1.15
N PRO A 240 -4.26 19.86 -0.21
CA PRO A 240 -3.85 19.46 1.13
C PRO A 240 -5.00 18.77 1.87
N ILE A 241 -4.68 17.75 2.65
CA ILE A 241 -5.61 17.11 3.59
C ILE A 241 -5.57 17.87 4.90
N THR A 242 -6.72 18.36 5.34
CA THR A 242 -6.86 19.18 6.55
C THR A 242 -7.73 18.53 7.63
N THR A 243 -8.60 17.61 7.24
CA THR A 243 -9.58 16.98 8.13
C THR A 243 -9.25 15.52 8.42
N PHE A 244 -9.20 15.20 9.70
CA PHE A 244 -8.89 13.85 10.22
C PHE A 244 -9.99 13.39 11.17
N PRO A 245 -10.41 12.09 11.15
CA PRO A 245 -11.45 11.57 12.04
C PRO A 245 -11.06 11.69 13.52
N GLU A 246 -12.01 12.14 14.33
CA GLU A 246 -11.87 12.13 15.80
C GLU A 246 -12.30 10.77 16.38
N VAL A 247 -13.34 10.16 15.79
CA VAL A 247 -13.83 8.86 16.19
C VAL A 247 -13.00 7.77 15.54
N ILE A 248 -12.36 6.94 16.35
CA ILE A 248 -11.50 5.85 15.89
C ILE A 248 -12.36 4.61 15.63
N ASP A 249 -13.05 4.62 14.51
CA ASP A 249 -13.86 3.49 14.07
C ASP A 249 -13.94 3.42 12.54
N GLU A 250 -14.24 2.22 12.00
CA GLU A 250 -14.37 2.03 10.56
C GLU A 250 -15.54 2.83 10.00
N ASN A 251 -15.29 3.63 8.96
CA ASN A 251 -16.33 4.38 8.29
C ASN A 251 -17.20 3.44 7.44
N LYS A 252 -18.45 3.26 7.86
CA LYS A 252 -19.39 2.31 7.21
C LYS A 252 -19.74 2.72 5.77
N ILE A 253 -19.81 4.02 5.48
CA ILE A 253 -20.11 4.53 4.13
C ILE A 253 -18.93 4.24 3.21
N ALA A 254 -17.71 4.58 3.64
CA ALA A 254 -16.50 4.29 2.89
C ALA A 254 -16.31 2.77 2.68
N TYR A 255 -16.53 1.98 3.73
CA TYR A 255 -16.49 0.51 3.61
C TYR A 255 -17.45 -0.01 2.53
N GLN A 256 -18.70 0.49 2.52
CA GLN A 256 -19.69 0.06 1.53
C GLN A 256 -19.32 0.51 0.12
N ALA A 257 -18.79 1.73 -0.06
CA ALA A 257 -18.32 2.23 -1.35
C ALA A 257 -17.16 1.38 -1.88
N ILE A 258 -16.15 1.10 -1.03
CA ILE A 258 -15.02 0.22 -1.37
C ILE A 258 -15.53 -1.18 -1.74
N LYS A 259 -16.41 -1.77 -0.95
CA LYS A 259 -16.99 -3.09 -1.23
C LYS A 259 -17.71 -3.11 -2.58
N ASN A 260 -18.49 -2.09 -2.90
CA ASN A 260 -19.19 -1.97 -4.18
C ASN A 260 -18.20 -1.86 -5.34
N PHE A 261 -17.20 -0.99 -5.24
CA PHE A 261 -16.12 -0.89 -6.23
C PHE A 261 -15.46 -2.26 -6.48
N LEU A 262 -15.06 -2.93 -5.41
CA LEU A 262 -14.38 -4.24 -5.50
C LEU A 262 -15.29 -5.31 -6.13
N ARG A 263 -16.58 -5.27 -5.89
CA ARG A 263 -17.58 -6.18 -6.49
C ARG A 263 -17.73 -5.92 -7.99
N THR A 264 -17.79 -4.66 -8.40
CA THR A 264 -18.11 -4.24 -9.77
C THR A 264 -16.91 -4.13 -10.69
N ARG A 265 -15.68 -3.96 -10.13
CA ARG A 265 -14.44 -3.68 -10.87
C ARG A 265 -14.12 -4.67 -12.00
N LYS A 266 -14.54 -5.92 -11.88
CA LYS A 266 -14.32 -6.95 -12.92
C LYS A 266 -15.33 -6.87 -14.08
N GLY A 267 -16.31 -6.02 -13.95
CA GLY A 267 -17.42 -5.92 -14.92
C GLY A 267 -18.39 -7.09 -14.83
N SER A 268 -19.43 -7.06 -15.68
CA SER A 268 -20.42 -8.13 -15.79
C SER A 268 -19.79 -9.45 -16.31
N LEU A 269 -20.47 -10.57 -16.12
CA LEU A 269 -20.05 -11.86 -16.68
C LEU A 269 -19.82 -11.78 -18.18
N TRP A 270 -20.66 -11.05 -18.92
CA TRP A 270 -20.51 -10.82 -20.36
C TRP A 270 -19.25 -10.04 -20.70
N GLN A 271 -18.94 -8.97 -19.98
CA GLN A 271 -17.71 -8.21 -20.19
C GLN A 271 -16.46 -9.03 -19.86
N ARG A 272 -16.54 -9.93 -18.88
CA ARG A 272 -15.46 -10.87 -18.56
C ARG A 272 -15.25 -11.90 -19.66
N LEU A 273 -16.33 -12.44 -20.22
CA LEU A 273 -16.27 -13.39 -21.35
C LEU A 273 -15.70 -12.73 -22.60
N ILE A 274 -16.11 -11.50 -22.91
CA ILE A 274 -15.59 -10.75 -24.06
C ILE A 274 -14.07 -10.49 -23.88
N ARG A 275 -13.61 -10.08 -22.70
CA ARG A 275 -12.18 -9.89 -22.42
C ARG A 275 -11.40 -11.18 -22.57
N PHE A 276 -11.92 -12.29 -22.05
CA PHE A 276 -11.29 -13.61 -22.18
C PHE A 276 -11.21 -14.08 -23.66
N ALA A 277 -12.27 -13.85 -24.43
CA ALA A 277 -12.26 -14.16 -25.86
C ALA A 277 -11.24 -13.29 -26.62
N LYS A 278 -11.17 -11.99 -26.36
CA LYS A 278 -10.16 -11.09 -26.97
C LYS A 278 -8.72 -11.50 -26.62
N GLN A 279 -8.44 -11.87 -25.37
CA GLN A 279 -7.11 -12.35 -24.97
C GLN A 279 -6.69 -13.65 -25.66
N LYS A 280 -7.65 -14.55 -25.95
CA LYS A 280 -7.35 -15.79 -26.71
C LYS A 280 -7.15 -15.55 -28.21
N LEU A 281 -7.69 -14.44 -28.76
CA LEU A 281 -7.52 -14.09 -30.18
C LEU A 281 -6.27 -13.25 -30.43
N SER A 282 -5.63 -12.72 -29.38
CA SER A 282 -4.40 -11.91 -29.45
C SER A 282 -3.15 -12.67 -28.95
N ALA A 283 -3.28 -13.92 -28.55
CA ALA A 283 -2.20 -14.87 -28.19
C ALA A 283 -2.08 -15.96 -29.25
#